data_9f8dbadd58126aaea4759a4b22fd5b06
#
_entry.id   9f8dbadd58126aaea4759a4b22fd5b06
#
_cell.length_a   1.000
_cell.length_b   1.000
_cell.length_c   1.000
_cell.angle_alpha   90.00
_cell.angle_beta   90.00
_cell.angle_gamma   90.00
#
_symmetry.space_group_name_H-M   'P 1'
#
loop_
_entity.id
_entity.type
_entity.pdbx_description
1 polymer ?
#
loop_
_entity_poly.entity_id
_entity_poly.type
_entity_poly.pdbx_seq_one_letter_code
_entity_poly.pdbx_strand_id
1 'polypeptide(L)' 'MKFYGSTECSRCRAAIEELKEAGTEYEFIDVIGSKDNLKEFLQLRDSSSLFDVARQEGRIGIPAFIKDDGELTLSVADVK' A
#
# COMPACT_ATOMS: atom_id res chain seq x y z
N MET A 1 -0.85 -9.89 6.27
CA MET A 1 -0.58 -8.47 5.97
C MET A 1 -1.06 -8.18 4.55
N LYS A 2 -1.77 -7.08 4.36
CA LYS A 2 -2.23 -6.64 3.03
C LYS A 2 -1.33 -5.54 2.50
N PHE A 3 -0.97 -5.63 1.24
CA PHE A 3 -0.12 -4.66 0.57
C PHE A 3 -0.91 -4.11 -0.64
N TYR A 4 -1.37 -2.86 -0.52
CA TYR A 4 -2.05 -2.17 -1.62
C TYR A 4 -1.01 -1.47 -2.48
N GLY A 5 -0.96 -1.80 -3.75
CA GLY A 5 0.04 -1.23 -4.62
C GLY A 5 -0.19 -1.48 -6.09
N SER A 6 0.83 -1.21 -6.89
CA SER A 6 0.83 -1.44 -8.33
C SER A 6 2.25 -1.74 -8.78
N THR A 7 2.40 -2.69 -9.70
CA THR A 7 3.70 -2.97 -10.31
C THR A 7 4.16 -1.85 -11.26
N GLU A 8 3.28 -0.91 -11.59
CA GLU A 8 3.63 0.27 -12.38
C GLU A 8 4.22 1.40 -11.53
N CYS A 9 4.14 1.28 -10.20
CA CYS A 9 4.65 2.28 -9.27
C CYS A 9 6.07 1.91 -8.83
N SER A 10 7.04 2.81 -9.02
CA SER A 10 8.44 2.54 -8.68
C SER A 10 8.63 2.29 -7.18
N ARG A 11 7.91 3.02 -6.33
CA ARG A 11 7.97 2.82 -4.86
C ARG A 11 7.40 1.46 -4.47
N CYS A 12 6.36 1.01 -5.16
CA CYS A 12 5.78 -0.31 -4.92
C CYS A 12 6.75 -1.41 -5.33
N ARG A 13 7.43 -1.25 -6.48
CA ARG A 13 8.44 -2.22 -6.92
C ARG A 13 9.58 -2.32 -5.92
N ALA A 14 10.04 -1.17 -5.40
CA ALA A 14 11.09 -1.16 -4.37
C ALA A 14 10.62 -1.87 -3.10
N ALA A 15 9.38 -1.64 -2.68
CA ALA A 15 8.81 -2.31 -1.51
C ALA A 15 8.73 -3.83 -1.70
N ILE A 16 8.32 -4.28 -2.89
CA ILE A 16 8.27 -5.71 -3.23
C ILE A 16 9.65 -6.35 -3.04
N GLU A 17 10.70 -5.70 -3.53
CA GLU A 17 12.07 -6.22 -3.38
C GLU A 17 12.49 -6.26 -1.90
N GLU A 18 12.21 -5.21 -1.13
CA GLU A 18 12.55 -5.19 0.29
C GLU A 18 11.83 -6.27 1.08
N LEU A 19 10.55 -6.51 0.79
CA LEU A 19 9.77 -7.56 1.45
C LEU A 19 10.27 -8.95 1.06
N LYS A 20 10.67 -9.12 -0.19
CA LYS A 20 11.25 -10.38 -0.67
C LYS A 20 12.55 -10.68 0.07
N GLU A 21 13.44 -9.70 0.21
CA GLU A 21 14.70 -9.85 0.92
C GLU A 21 14.50 -10.14 2.40
N ALA A 22 13.46 -9.57 2.99
CA ALA A 22 13.12 -9.78 4.40
C ALA A 22 12.39 -11.12 4.65
N GLY A 23 11.94 -11.80 3.58
CA GLY A 23 11.17 -13.02 3.69
C GLY A 23 9.76 -12.81 4.25
N THR A 24 9.22 -11.61 4.12
CA THR A 24 7.90 -11.26 4.64
C THR A 24 6.80 -11.73 3.71
N GLU A 25 5.80 -12.44 4.25
CA GLU A 25 4.62 -12.87 3.49
C GLU A 25 3.56 -11.78 3.51
N TYR A 26 2.86 -11.62 2.37
CA TYR A 26 1.80 -10.63 2.25
C TYR A 26 0.84 -10.99 1.13
N GLU A 27 -0.37 -10.42 1.21
CA GLU A 27 -1.35 -10.47 0.12
C GLU A 27 -1.22 -9.17 -0.67
N PHE A 28 -0.83 -9.28 -1.95
CA PHE A 28 -0.70 -8.12 -2.83
C PHE A 28 -2.06 -7.78 -3.44
N ILE A 29 -2.52 -6.55 -3.21
CA ILE A 29 -3.80 -6.06 -3.73
C ILE A 29 -3.49 -5.00 -4.79
N ASP A 30 -3.60 -5.39 -6.06
CA ASP A 30 -3.31 -4.52 -7.20
C ASP A 30 -4.47 -3.54 -7.38
N VAL A 31 -4.22 -2.27 -7.05
CA VAL A 31 -5.25 -1.23 -7.10
C VAL A 31 -5.45 -0.64 -8.49
N ILE A 32 -4.54 -0.93 -9.42
CA ILE A 32 -4.65 -0.43 -10.81
C ILE A 32 -5.31 -1.49 -11.70
N GLY A 33 -5.01 -2.75 -11.48
CA GLY A 33 -5.48 -3.85 -12.31
C GLY A 33 -6.90 -4.32 -12.01
N SER A 34 -7.54 -3.81 -10.96
CA SER A 34 -8.86 -4.25 -10.54
C SER A 34 -9.69 -3.08 -10.01
N LYS A 35 -10.87 -2.86 -10.59
CA LYS A 35 -11.80 -1.82 -10.16
C LYS A 35 -12.24 -2.04 -8.70
N ASP A 36 -12.48 -3.28 -8.32
CA ASP A 36 -12.92 -3.60 -6.95
C ASP A 36 -11.80 -3.32 -5.94
N ASN A 37 -10.57 -3.66 -6.28
CA ASN A 37 -9.41 -3.36 -5.43
C ASN A 37 -9.20 -1.87 -5.31
N LEU A 38 -9.38 -1.11 -6.39
CA LEU A 38 -9.28 0.34 -6.36
C LEU A 38 -10.33 0.95 -5.43
N LYS A 39 -11.57 0.47 -5.50
CA LYS A 39 -12.64 0.94 -4.62
C LYS A 39 -12.32 0.68 -3.14
N GLU A 40 -11.82 -0.51 -2.83
CA GLU A 40 -11.42 -0.88 -1.47
C GLU A 40 -10.34 0.08 -0.97
N PHE A 41 -9.34 0.32 -1.80
CA PHE A 41 -8.24 1.23 -1.46
C PHE A 41 -8.74 2.67 -1.25
N LEU A 42 -9.62 3.17 -2.12
CA LEU A 42 -10.14 4.53 -2.01
C LEU A 42 -10.96 4.72 -0.73
N GLN A 43 -11.71 3.72 -0.29
CA GLN A 43 -12.41 3.77 0.99
C GLN A 43 -11.42 3.90 2.14
N LEU A 44 -10.33 3.16 2.10
CA LEU A 44 -9.26 3.24 3.09
C LEU A 44 -8.61 4.63 3.06
N ARG A 45 -8.28 5.13 1.88
CA ARG A 45 -7.64 6.43 1.68
C ARG A 45 -8.51 7.57 2.22
N ASP A 46 -9.82 7.50 1.97
CA ASP A 46 -10.75 8.55 2.37
C ASP A 46 -11.00 8.57 3.88
N SER A 47 -10.75 7.46 4.57
CA SER A 47 -11.04 7.34 6.00
C SER A 47 -9.83 7.57 6.90
N SER A 48 -8.63 7.79 6.33
CA SER A 48 -7.40 7.92 7.12
C SER A 48 -6.64 9.21 6.80
N SER A 49 -6.24 9.92 7.86
CA SER A 49 -5.41 11.13 7.73
C SER A 49 -3.96 10.81 7.30
N LEU A 50 -3.54 9.55 7.35
CA LEU A 50 -2.21 9.16 6.88
C LEU A 50 -2.00 9.48 5.40
N PHE A 51 -3.07 9.58 4.63
CA PHE A 51 -3.00 9.89 3.20
C PHE A 51 -3.06 11.39 2.88
N ASP A 52 -3.13 12.25 3.89
CA ASP A 52 -3.28 13.71 3.66
C ASP A 52 -2.17 14.28 2.81
N VAL A 53 -0.93 13.93 3.08
CA VAL A 53 0.22 14.43 2.31
C VAL A 53 0.16 13.94 0.86
N ALA A 54 -0.18 12.67 0.65
CA ALA A 54 -0.31 12.11 -0.69
C ALA A 54 -1.40 12.86 -1.48
N ARG A 55 -2.54 13.14 -0.83
CA ARG A 55 -3.63 13.90 -1.48
C ARG A 55 -3.18 15.31 -1.86
N GLN A 56 -2.49 16.00 -0.94
CA GLN A 56 -2.00 17.36 -1.18
C GLN A 56 -0.99 17.40 -2.33
N GLU A 57 -0.18 16.35 -2.47
CA GLU A 57 0.83 16.27 -3.51
C GLU A 57 0.32 15.63 -4.82
N GLY A 58 -0.95 15.29 -4.87
CA GLY A 58 -1.56 14.66 -6.05
C GLY A 58 -1.09 13.22 -6.29
N ARG A 59 -0.60 12.54 -5.25
CA ARG A 59 -0.17 11.13 -5.34
C ARG A 59 -1.31 10.20 -4.96
N ILE A 60 -1.25 8.97 -5.46
CA ILE A 60 -2.25 7.94 -5.14
C ILE A 60 -2.18 7.53 -3.67
N GLY A 61 -0.99 7.41 -3.12
CA GLY A 61 -0.79 6.99 -1.74
C GLY A 61 -0.38 5.53 -1.60
N ILE A 62 0.15 4.93 -2.66
CA ILE A 62 0.70 3.58 -2.63
C ILE A 62 2.23 3.65 -2.62
N PRO A 63 2.94 2.69 -2.00
CA PRO A 63 2.40 1.50 -1.32
C PRO A 63 1.73 1.84 0.01
N ALA A 64 0.71 1.08 0.37
CA ALA A 64 0.05 1.17 1.66
C ALA A 64 -0.11 -0.25 2.22
N PHE A 65 0.05 -0.41 3.54
CA PHE A 65 0.06 -1.72 4.16
C PHE A 65 -0.91 -1.77 5.33
N ILE A 66 -1.63 -2.87 5.47
CA ILE A 66 -2.38 -3.16 6.68
C ILE A 66 -1.73 -4.36 7.35
N LYS A 67 -1.19 -4.14 8.54
CA LYS A 67 -0.55 -5.17 9.34
C LYS A 67 -1.56 -6.20 9.82
N ASP A 68 -1.08 -7.33 10.32
CA ASP A 68 -1.95 -8.41 10.82
C ASP A 68 -2.83 -7.95 12.00
N ASP A 69 -2.40 -6.94 12.74
CA ASP A 69 -3.18 -6.35 13.84
C ASP A 69 -4.19 -5.29 13.36
N GLY A 70 -4.26 -5.03 12.06
CA GLY A 70 -5.16 -4.05 11.47
C GLY A 70 -4.60 -2.63 11.37
N GLU A 71 -3.37 -2.40 11.82
CA GLU A 71 -2.75 -1.07 11.74
C GLU A 71 -2.33 -0.73 10.32
N LEU A 72 -2.72 0.46 9.86
CA LEU A 72 -2.34 0.99 8.57
C LEU A 72 -0.99 1.71 8.66
N THR A 73 -0.11 1.45 7.70
CA THR A 73 1.15 2.20 7.57
C THR A 73 1.46 2.42 6.09
N LEU A 74 2.16 3.51 5.79
CA LEU A 74 2.65 3.81 4.44
C LEU A 74 4.14 3.51 4.30
N SER A 75 4.78 3.01 5.35
CA SER A 75 6.22 2.72 5.38
C SER A 75 6.48 1.22 5.30
N VAL A 76 7.24 0.79 4.28
CA VAL A 76 7.66 -0.61 4.15
C VAL A 76 8.52 -1.05 5.33
N ALA A 77 9.27 -0.12 5.95
CA ALA A 77 10.11 -0.43 7.10
C ALA A 77 9.30 -0.95 8.28
N ASP A 78 8.04 -0.56 8.40
CA ASP A 78 7.17 -0.99 9.50
C ASP A 78 6.65 -2.42 9.34
N VAL A 79 6.79 -3.00 8.14
CA VAL A 79 6.22 -4.33 7.83
C VAL A 79 7.26 -5.37 7.42
N LYS A 80 8.51 -5.00 7.35
CA LYS A 80 9.60 -5.93 7.03
C LYS A 80 9.85 -6.96 8.13
#